data_df2c68317574be82c128c5bbef84586a
#
_entry.id   df2c68317574be82c128c5bbef84586a
#
_cell.length_a   1.000
_cell.length_b   1.000
_cell.length_c   1.000
_cell.angle_alpha   90.00
_cell.angle_beta   90.00
_cell.angle_gamma   90.00
#
_symmetry.space_group_name_H-M   'P 1'
#
loop_
_entity.id
_entity.type
_entity.pdbx_description
1 polymer ?
#
loop_
_entity_poly.entity_id
_entity_poly.type
_entity_poly.pdbx_seq_one_letter_code
_entity_poly.pdbx_strand_id
1 'polypeptide(L)'
;MKLKASLVLIAAASLTACVSSPPPDRLPPPTQPQGVEGNWVDPNGIVSQFQGGQFTTRSSDSNTLLASGTYVSLSPTLVEINMTSLVRKTQSRVNCALVSQTQLNCTQDSGAQFSLARRG
;
A
#
# COMPACT_ATOMS: atom_id res chain seq x y z
N MET A 1 9.23 10.88 82.13
CA MET A 1 9.22 10.93 81.60
C MET A 1 8.90 10.84 80.52
N LYS A 2 8.84 10.66 79.88
CA LYS A 2 8.61 10.74 78.93
C LYS A 2 8.70 10.31 77.89
N LEU A 3 8.53 10.05 77.33
CA LEU A 3 8.60 9.68 76.37
C LEU A 3 8.27 9.76 75.39
N LYS A 4 8.31 9.62 74.70
CA LYS A 4 8.02 9.75 73.65
C LYS A 4 7.89 9.19 72.64
N ALA A 5 7.70 8.87 72.00
CA ALA A 5 7.49 8.34 71.17
C ALA A 5 7.37 8.62 70.12
N SER A 6 7.75 8.67 69.44
CA SER A 6 7.63 9.09 68.28
C SER A 6 7.42 8.32 67.38
N LEU A 7 6.99 8.05 66.90
CA LEU A 7 6.68 7.42 65.98
C LEU A 7 6.73 7.73 64.82
N VAL A 8 6.97 7.43 63.98
CA VAL A 8 7.05 7.75 62.84
C VAL A 8 6.53 7.12 61.97
N LEU A 9 6.21 7.07 61.39
CA LEU A 9 5.69 6.58 60.49
C LEU A 9 5.97 6.77 59.35
N ILE A 10 6.17 6.28 58.49
CA ILE A 10 6.44 6.47 57.38
C ILE A 10 5.71 6.08 56.43
N ALA A 11 5.34 6.36 55.84
CA ALA A 11 4.59 6.23 54.86
C ALA A 11 5.15 5.88 53.75
N ALA A 12 5.24 5.09 53.40
CA ALA A 12 5.74 4.79 52.32
C ALA A 12 5.01 4.89 51.25
N ALA A 13 5.14 5.45 50.58
CA ALA A 13 4.44 5.72 49.54
C ALA A 13 4.71 4.92 48.52
N SER A 14 4.32 4.17 48.30
CA SER A 14 4.49 3.48 47.34
C SER A 14 4.07 3.82 46.22
N LEU A 15 4.59 4.02 45.45
CA LEU A 15 4.27 4.38 44.35
C LEU A 15 4.11 3.59 43.46
N THR A 16 3.58 3.17 43.04
CA THR A 16 3.25 2.54 42.10
C THR A 16 3.30 3.06 40.95
N ALA A 17 4.10 2.96 40.33
CA ALA A 17 4.17 3.47 39.19
C ALA A 17 3.36 2.81 38.28
N CYS A 18 2.63 3.27 37.81
CA CYS A 18 1.88 2.83 36.88
C CYS A 18 2.55 2.77 35.73
N VAL A 19 3.12 1.87 35.41
CA VAL A 19 3.67 1.85 34.34
C VAL A 19 2.81 1.60 33.39
N SER A 20 2.59 2.23 32.61
CA SER A 20 1.86 2.00 31.59
C SER A 20 2.62 1.20 30.74
N SER A 21 2.53 0.06 30.84
CA SER A 21 3.09 -0.70 29.90
C SER A 21 2.48 -0.46 28.63
N PRO A 22 3.16 -0.38 27.63
CA PRO A 22 2.60 -0.22 26.33
C PRO A 22 1.68 -1.35 26.10
N PRO A 23 0.64 -1.13 25.48
CA PRO A 23 -0.28 -2.16 25.20
C PRO A 23 0.45 -3.17 24.42
N PRO A 24 0.41 -4.32 24.82
CA PRO A 24 1.16 -5.26 24.21
C PRO A 24 0.63 -5.55 22.90
N ASP A 25 1.35 -5.76 22.09
CA ASP A 25 0.88 -6.32 21.01
C ASP A 25 -0.21 -5.83 20.30
N ARG A 26 -0.30 -4.66 20.18
CA ARG A 26 -1.15 -4.18 19.32
C ARG A 26 -0.57 -4.50 18.05
N LEU A 27 -1.08 -5.36 17.30
CA LEU A 27 -0.70 -5.57 15.97
C LEU A 27 -0.81 -4.28 15.22
N PRO A 28 0.16 -3.92 14.46
CA PRO A 28 0.03 -2.75 13.64
C PRO A 28 -1.17 -2.96 12.75
N PRO A 29 -1.94 -1.95 12.52
CA PRO A 29 -3.06 -2.10 11.61
C PRO A 29 -2.53 -2.57 10.28
N PRO A 30 -3.26 -3.38 9.60
CA PRO A 30 -2.82 -3.85 8.31
C PRO A 30 -2.52 -2.63 7.47
N THR A 31 -1.35 -2.61 6.93
CA THR A 31 -0.97 -1.50 6.12
C THR A 31 -1.78 -1.63 4.90
N GLN A 32 -2.61 -0.72 4.66
CA GLN A 32 -3.28 -0.68 3.38
C GLN A 32 -2.25 -0.33 2.35
N PRO A 33 -2.28 -0.98 1.21
CA PRO A 33 -1.34 -0.63 0.17
C PRO A 33 -1.55 0.83 -0.17
N GLN A 34 -0.48 1.57 -0.13
CA GLN A 34 -0.54 2.95 -0.48
C GLN A 34 -0.11 3.08 -1.91
N GLY A 35 -0.75 3.96 -2.63
CA GLY A 35 -0.42 4.19 -4.00
C GLY A 35 -0.94 3.07 -4.88
N VAL A 36 -0.21 2.78 -5.94
CA VAL A 36 -0.69 1.86 -6.96
C VAL A 36 -0.22 0.44 -6.78
N GLU A 37 0.62 0.18 -5.78
CA GLU A 37 1.11 -1.18 -5.57
C GLU A 37 -0.03 -2.16 -5.43
N GLY A 38 0.10 -3.30 -6.03
CA GLY A 38 -0.90 -4.36 -5.92
C GLY A 38 -1.39 -4.83 -7.26
N ASN A 39 -2.52 -5.52 -7.23
CA ASN A 39 -3.11 -6.11 -8.41
C ASN A 39 -4.37 -5.36 -8.79
N TRP A 40 -4.54 -5.17 -10.08
CA TRP A 40 -5.66 -4.43 -10.64
C TRP A 40 -6.25 -5.22 -11.79
N VAL A 41 -7.53 -5.02 -12.06
CA VAL A 41 -8.20 -5.76 -13.12
C VAL A 41 -8.98 -4.77 -13.98
N ASP A 42 -8.96 -4.99 -15.27
CA ASP A 42 -9.77 -4.19 -16.19
C ASP A 42 -11.06 -4.93 -16.51
N PRO A 43 -12.00 -4.27 -17.18
CA PRO A 43 -13.28 -4.92 -17.47
C PRO A 43 -13.19 -6.16 -18.37
N ASN A 44 -12.07 -6.33 -19.06
CA ASN A 44 -11.90 -7.47 -19.94
C ASN A 44 -11.21 -8.64 -19.28
N GLY A 45 -10.96 -8.55 -17.98
CA GLY A 45 -10.32 -9.66 -17.28
C GLY A 45 -8.80 -9.68 -17.36
N ILE A 46 -8.20 -8.57 -17.72
CA ILE A 46 -6.75 -8.46 -17.73
C ILE A 46 -6.29 -7.98 -16.37
N VAL A 47 -5.35 -8.68 -15.77
CA VAL A 47 -4.83 -8.33 -14.45
C VAL A 47 -3.51 -7.62 -14.62
N SER A 48 -3.41 -6.44 -14.03
CA SER A 48 -2.20 -5.64 -14.02
C SER A 48 -1.60 -5.67 -12.63
N GLN A 49 -0.31 -5.86 -12.55
CA GLN A 49 0.38 -5.92 -11.26
C GLN A 49 1.46 -4.87 -11.20
N PHE A 50 1.45 -4.09 -10.12
CA PHE A 50 2.49 -3.12 -9.82
C PHE A 50 3.23 -3.60 -8.59
N GLN A 51 4.51 -3.87 -8.73
CA GLN A 51 5.27 -4.37 -7.60
C GLN A 51 6.72 -3.94 -7.72
N GLY A 52 7.17 -3.14 -6.77
CA GLY A 52 8.58 -2.81 -6.69
C GLY A 52 9.15 -2.13 -7.92
N GLY A 53 8.39 -1.30 -8.57
CA GLY A 53 8.85 -0.62 -9.78
C GLY A 53 8.63 -1.42 -11.05
N GLN A 54 8.10 -2.63 -10.94
CA GLN A 54 7.85 -3.45 -12.11
C GLN A 54 6.37 -3.55 -12.39
N PHE A 55 6.03 -3.57 -13.66
CA PHE A 55 4.65 -3.63 -14.11
C PHE A 55 4.48 -4.81 -15.04
N THR A 56 3.44 -5.60 -14.82
CA THR A 56 3.11 -6.71 -15.72
C THR A 56 1.62 -6.80 -15.90
N THR A 57 1.17 -7.27 -17.07
CA THR A 57 -0.23 -7.59 -17.29
C THR A 57 -0.35 -9.02 -17.76
N ARG A 58 -1.37 -9.69 -17.27
CA ARG A 58 -1.64 -11.07 -17.61
C ARG A 58 -3.11 -11.27 -17.86
N SER A 59 -3.39 -12.23 -18.71
CA SER A 59 -4.76 -12.66 -18.91
C SER A 59 -5.20 -13.45 -17.68
N SER A 60 -6.38 -13.16 -17.16
CA SER A 60 -6.83 -13.83 -15.94
C SER A 60 -7.23 -15.28 -16.17
N ASP A 61 -7.60 -15.64 -17.39
CA ASP A 61 -8.05 -17.00 -17.65
C ASP A 61 -6.88 -17.94 -17.95
N SER A 62 -5.87 -17.49 -18.63
CA SER A 62 -4.74 -18.36 -18.99
C SER A 62 -3.45 -17.97 -18.31
N ASN A 63 -3.46 -16.86 -17.54
CA ASN A 63 -2.27 -16.36 -16.88
C ASN A 63 -1.14 -16.07 -17.86
N THR A 64 -1.47 -15.76 -19.08
CA THR A 64 -0.47 -15.47 -20.11
C THR A 64 0.02 -14.05 -19.93
N LEU A 65 1.33 -13.87 -19.97
CA LEU A 65 1.93 -12.54 -19.84
C LEU A 65 1.68 -11.76 -21.14
N LEU A 66 1.00 -10.64 -21.02
CA LEU A 66 0.62 -9.83 -22.18
C LEU A 66 1.52 -8.60 -22.35
N ALA A 67 2.04 -8.07 -21.28
CA ALA A 67 2.89 -6.90 -21.32
C ALA A 67 3.75 -6.86 -20.07
N SER A 68 4.87 -6.21 -20.17
CA SER A 68 5.74 -6.01 -19.00
C SER A 68 6.50 -4.71 -19.17
N GLY A 69 6.96 -4.18 -18.05
CA GLY A 69 7.70 -2.95 -18.07
C GLY A 69 8.03 -2.46 -16.68
N THR A 70 8.25 -1.17 -16.57
CA THR A 70 8.59 -0.54 -15.31
C THR A 70 7.66 0.63 -15.08
N TYR A 71 7.56 1.06 -13.84
CA TYR A 71 6.80 2.26 -13.53
C TYR A 71 7.55 3.09 -12.51
N VAL A 72 7.30 4.38 -12.53
CA VAL A 72 7.83 5.29 -11.53
C VAL A 72 6.67 6.10 -10.98
N SER A 73 6.73 6.40 -9.70
CA SER A 73 5.71 7.22 -9.07
C SER A 73 6.11 8.68 -9.23
N LEU A 74 5.28 9.44 -9.90
CA LEU A 74 5.49 10.87 -10.03
C LEU A 74 4.91 11.61 -8.84
N SER A 75 3.93 11.03 -8.19
CA SER A 75 3.33 11.54 -6.96
C SER A 75 2.66 10.36 -6.26
N PRO A 76 2.13 10.53 -5.06
CA PRO A 76 1.44 9.42 -4.41
C PRO A 76 0.23 8.89 -5.19
N THR A 77 -0.31 9.68 -6.10
CA THR A 77 -1.48 9.26 -6.86
C THR A 77 -1.25 9.20 -8.35
N LEU A 78 -0.02 9.37 -8.83
CA LEU A 78 0.24 9.39 -10.26
C LEU A 78 1.49 8.58 -10.57
N VAL A 79 1.37 7.65 -11.49
CA VAL A 79 2.51 6.86 -11.92
C VAL A 79 2.63 6.91 -13.43
N GLU A 80 3.85 6.77 -13.91
CA GLU A 80 4.12 6.66 -15.31
C GLU A 80 4.69 5.27 -15.57
N ILE A 81 4.08 4.56 -16.50
CA ILE A 81 4.46 3.20 -16.85
C ILE A 81 5.11 3.22 -18.22
N ASN A 82 6.26 2.57 -18.32
CA ASN A 82 6.86 2.30 -19.62
C ASN A 82 6.72 0.81 -19.85
N MET A 83 5.95 0.43 -20.83
CA MET A 83 5.68 -0.99 -21.01
C MET A 83 5.86 -1.41 -22.44
N THR A 84 6.10 -2.69 -22.61
CA THR A 84 6.21 -3.34 -23.89
C THR A 84 5.09 -4.36 -23.99
N SER A 85 4.27 -4.23 -25.03
CA SER A 85 3.26 -5.22 -25.31
C SER A 85 3.94 -6.42 -25.97
N LEU A 86 3.77 -7.58 -25.36
CA LEU A 86 4.34 -8.79 -25.93
C LEU A 86 3.49 -9.32 -27.08
N VAL A 87 2.23 -8.91 -27.10
CA VAL A 87 1.32 -9.32 -28.16
C VAL A 87 1.59 -8.52 -29.42
N ARG A 88 1.71 -7.20 -29.29
CA ARG A 88 1.90 -6.33 -30.44
C ARG A 88 3.36 -6.01 -30.70
N LYS A 89 4.21 -6.32 -29.73
CA LYS A 89 5.64 -6.02 -29.80
C LYS A 89 5.88 -4.53 -29.99
N THR A 90 5.11 -3.74 -29.27
CA THR A 90 5.24 -2.29 -29.31
C THR A 90 5.49 -1.78 -27.91
N GLN A 91 6.14 -0.64 -27.82
CA GLN A 91 6.35 0.04 -26.56
C GLN A 91 5.36 1.17 -26.43
N SER A 92 4.89 1.40 -25.22
CA SER A 92 4.00 2.51 -24.97
C SER A 92 4.24 3.06 -23.58
N ARG A 93 3.84 4.30 -23.41
CA ARG A 93 3.92 4.97 -22.12
C ARG A 93 2.50 5.22 -21.64
N VAL A 94 2.25 4.91 -20.41
CA VAL A 94 0.91 5.04 -19.84
C VAL A 94 1.00 5.80 -18.55
N ASN A 95 0.14 6.79 -18.37
CA ASN A 95 0.04 7.49 -17.10
C ASN A 95 -1.21 7.03 -16.41
N CYS A 96 -1.09 6.64 -15.14
CA CYS A 96 -2.23 6.18 -14.37
C CYS A 96 -2.39 7.06 -13.14
N ALA A 97 -3.61 7.53 -12.93
CA ALA A 97 -3.95 8.35 -11.78
C ALA A 97 -4.84 7.55 -10.84
N LEU A 98 -4.47 7.55 -9.55
CA LEU A 98 -5.26 6.87 -8.55
C LEU A 98 -6.37 7.82 -8.13
N VAL A 99 -7.58 7.54 -8.56
CA VAL A 99 -8.70 8.41 -8.26
C VAL A 99 -9.41 8.02 -6.98
N SER A 100 -9.18 6.81 -6.50
CA SER A 100 -9.63 6.35 -5.20
C SER A 100 -8.74 5.17 -4.82
N GLN A 101 -8.92 4.63 -3.63
CA GLN A 101 -8.12 3.49 -3.21
C GLN A 101 -8.38 2.26 -4.07
N THR A 102 -9.46 2.24 -4.81
CA THR A 102 -9.86 1.07 -5.57
C THR A 102 -9.96 1.31 -7.06
N GLN A 103 -9.60 2.48 -7.54
CA GLN A 103 -9.73 2.78 -8.97
C GLN A 103 -8.54 3.57 -9.50
N LEU A 104 -8.00 3.10 -10.61
CA LEU A 104 -6.98 3.79 -11.37
C LEU A 104 -7.55 4.18 -12.72
N ASN A 105 -7.29 5.38 -13.14
CA ASN A 105 -7.61 5.81 -14.50
C ASN A 105 -6.31 5.98 -15.25
N CYS A 106 -6.20 5.32 -16.36
CA CYS A 106 -4.95 5.28 -17.13
C CYS A 106 -5.16 5.86 -18.51
N THR A 107 -4.14 6.55 -19.01
CA THR A 107 -4.15 7.15 -20.33
C THR A 107 -2.86 6.77 -21.03
N GLN A 108 -2.98 6.19 -22.20
CA GLN A 108 -1.82 5.84 -23.00
C GLN A 108 -1.35 7.05 -23.77
N ASP A 109 -0.09 7.00 -24.24
CA ASP A 109 0.45 8.08 -25.05
C ASP A 109 -0.29 8.23 -26.37
N SER A 110 -1.02 7.22 -26.80
CA SER A 110 -1.88 7.31 -27.98
C SER A 110 -3.19 8.06 -27.68
N GLY A 111 -3.45 8.37 -26.43
CA GLY A 111 -4.71 9.00 -26.03
C GLY A 111 -5.78 8.02 -25.58
N ALA A 112 -5.57 6.73 -25.72
CA ALA A 112 -6.56 5.74 -25.28
C ALA A 112 -6.64 5.74 -23.78
N GLN A 113 -7.85 5.62 -23.24
CA GLN A 113 -8.08 5.66 -21.80
C GLN A 113 -8.71 4.36 -21.34
N PHE A 114 -8.36 3.94 -20.15
CA PHE A 114 -8.97 2.76 -19.56
C PHE A 114 -8.91 2.89 -18.04
N SER A 115 -9.76 2.12 -17.36
CA SER A 115 -9.82 2.14 -15.91
C SER A 115 -9.52 0.76 -15.36
N LEU A 116 -8.90 0.74 -14.20
CA LEU A 116 -8.57 -0.49 -13.51
C LEU A 116 -9.18 -0.46 -12.12
N ALA A 117 -9.68 -1.60 -11.67
CA ALA A 117 -10.21 -1.74 -10.33
C ALA A 117 -9.25 -2.56 -9.49
N ARG A 118 -9.07 -2.17 -8.24
CA ARG A 118 -8.14 -2.88 -7.37
C ARG A 118 -8.71 -4.25 -7.05
N ARG A 119 -7.87 -5.25 -7.22
CA ARG A 119 -8.28 -6.58 -6.91
C ARG A 119 -7.79 -6.87 -5.50
N GLY A 120 -8.73 -7.13 -4.66
CA GLY A 120 -8.50 -7.24 -3.24
C GLY A 120 -7.75 -8.40 -2.72
#